data_eb3346961d1ffbbae9db776cf3e2a8be
#
_entry.id   eb3346961d1ffbbae9db776cf3e2a8be
#
_cell.length_a   1.000
_cell.length_b   1.000
_cell.length_c   1.000
_cell.angle_alpha   90.00
_cell.angle_beta   90.00
_cell.angle_gamma   90.00
#
_symmetry.space_group_name_H-M   'P 1'
#
loop_
_entity.id
_entity.type
_entity.pdbx_description
1 polymer ?
#
loop_
_entity_poly.entity_id
_entity_poly.type
_entity_poly.pdbx_seq_one_letter_code
_entity_poly.pdbx_strand_id
1 'polypeptide(L)'
;MRRGMYLAAALCLLLCGCGKKDAAEAQAVQQRYAALTGAVAEAEIVSHPEGETRSFTVRCTCDRTKDTATTTVMAPEELAGLSATVTGEKLLIQYDGPALAAGVGDTVSPANCIPYLLRALAEGYVLEVGEETLEDIPCLRLALDTTDADGEKVVCTVWLAEEEPVYAELSREGKLLLSVRFTAFQQTESDGGE
;
A
#
# COMPACT_ATOMS: atom_id res chain seq x y z
N MET A 1 8.60 -44.00 32.87
CA MET A 1 8.85 -42.55 32.78
C MET A 1 9.59 -42.07 31.49
N ARG A 2 10.07 -42.94 30.61
CA ARG A 2 10.80 -42.53 29.36
C ARG A 2 9.94 -42.28 28.11
N ARG A 3 8.69 -42.74 28.06
CA ARG A 3 7.80 -42.59 26.87
C ARG A 3 7.11 -41.23 26.78
N GLY A 4 6.94 -40.47 27.89
CA GLY A 4 6.31 -39.16 27.90
C GLY A 4 7.22 -38.02 27.40
N MET A 5 8.54 -38.20 27.48
CA MET A 5 9.51 -37.16 27.09
C MET A 5 9.69 -37.01 25.57
N TYR A 6 9.45 -38.09 24.83
CA TYR A 6 9.53 -38.05 23.34
C TYR A 6 8.29 -37.43 22.68
N LEU A 7 7.12 -37.50 23.36
CA LEU A 7 5.91 -36.86 22.85
C LEU A 7 5.95 -35.32 22.96
N ALA A 8 6.55 -34.80 24.04
CA ALA A 8 6.72 -33.36 24.21
C ALA A 8 7.74 -32.77 23.24
N ALA A 9 8.84 -33.49 22.92
CA ALA A 9 9.83 -33.06 21.94
C ALA A 9 9.31 -33.07 20.49
N ALA A 10 8.41 -34.01 20.14
CA ALA A 10 7.79 -34.07 18.81
C ALA A 10 6.77 -32.94 18.60
N LEU A 11 6.07 -32.48 19.65
CA LEU A 11 5.10 -31.40 19.57
C LEU A 11 5.76 -30.03 19.37
N CYS A 12 6.96 -29.80 19.91
CA CYS A 12 7.72 -28.56 19.70
C CYS A 12 8.27 -28.39 18.27
N LEU A 13 8.44 -29.49 17.52
CA LEU A 13 8.95 -29.45 16.15
C LEU A 13 7.86 -29.07 15.13
N LEU A 14 6.58 -29.17 15.49
CA LEU A 14 5.47 -28.78 14.60
C LEU A 14 5.15 -27.27 14.63
N LEU A 15 5.67 -26.53 15.59
CA LEU A 15 5.42 -25.07 15.72
C LEU A 15 6.44 -24.20 14.96
N CYS A 16 7.50 -24.78 14.38
CA CYS A 16 8.54 -23.99 13.68
C CYS A 16 8.30 -23.87 12.15
N GLY A 17 7.18 -24.33 11.61
CA GLY A 17 6.96 -24.43 10.15
C GLY A 17 6.30 -23.18 9.53
N CYS A 18 5.39 -22.50 10.21
CA CYS A 18 4.62 -21.39 9.63
C CYS A 18 5.46 -20.13 9.36
N GLY A 19 6.25 -19.66 10.29
CA GLY A 19 6.95 -18.37 10.15
C GLY A 19 8.02 -18.27 9.04
N LYS A 20 8.48 -19.41 8.48
CA LYS A 20 9.45 -19.38 7.37
C LYS A 20 8.78 -19.20 5.99
N LYS A 21 7.58 -19.76 5.80
CA LYS A 21 6.81 -19.60 4.57
C LYS A 21 6.35 -18.14 4.46
N ASP A 22 5.75 -17.62 5.51
CA ASP A 22 5.22 -16.26 5.58
C ASP A 22 6.32 -15.21 5.33
N ALA A 23 7.51 -15.39 5.93
CA ALA A 23 8.65 -14.51 5.71
C ALA A 23 9.16 -14.55 4.25
N ALA A 24 9.16 -15.72 3.61
CA ALA A 24 9.57 -15.86 2.21
C ALA A 24 8.56 -15.20 1.26
N GLU A 25 7.26 -15.33 1.53
CA GLU A 25 6.20 -14.70 0.75
C GLU A 25 6.27 -13.16 0.86
N ALA A 26 6.42 -12.63 2.09
CA ALA A 26 6.62 -11.20 2.29
C ALA A 26 7.84 -10.67 1.54
N GLN A 27 8.96 -11.39 1.62
CA GLN A 27 10.18 -11.00 0.92
C GLN A 27 10.00 -11.02 -0.61
N ALA A 28 9.29 -11.98 -1.16
CA ALA A 28 8.99 -12.05 -2.59
C ALA A 28 8.15 -10.84 -3.04
N VAL A 29 7.12 -10.48 -2.26
CA VAL A 29 6.32 -9.28 -2.51
C VAL A 29 7.19 -8.02 -2.47
N GLN A 30 8.01 -7.84 -1.43
CA GLN A 30 8.88 -6.68 -1.31
C GLN A 30 9.86 -6.57 -2.48
N GLN A 31 10.49 -7.67 -2.90
CA GLN A 31 11.40 -7.69 -4.05
C GLN A 31 10.68 -7.29 -5.34
N ARG A 32 9.45 -7.81 -5.56
CA ARG A 32 8.65 -7.45 -6.73
C ARG A 32 8.33 -5.96 -6.74
N TYR A 33 7.78 -5.42 -5.64
CA TYR A 33 7.42 -4.00 -5.57
C TYR A 33 8.64 -3.06 -5.58
N ALA A 34 9.79 -3.50 -5.07
CA ALA A 34 11.05 -2.76 -5.19
C ALA A 34 11.57 -2.71 -6.63
N ALA A 35 11.30 -3.73 -7.44
CA ALA A 35 11.71 -3.81 -8.85
C ALA A 35 10.79 -3.03 -9.81
N LEU A 36 9.61 -2.57 -9.38
CA LEU A 36 8.70 -1.80 -10.22
C LEU A 36 9.36 -0.51 -10.71
N THR A 37 9.27 -0.25 -12.01
CA THR A 37 9.69 1.02 -12.61
C THR A 37 8.57 2.04 -12.66
N GLY A 38 7.31 1.56 -12.63
CA GLY A 38 6.13 2.39 -12.58
C GLY A 38 4.86 1.57 -12.39
N ALA A 39 3.75 2.27 -12.17
CA ALA A 39 2.43 1.67 -12.08
C ALA A 39 1.34 2.66 -12.47
N VAL A 40 0.23 2.15 -12.99
CA VAL A 40 -1.02 2.89 -13.15
C VAL A 40 -2.08 2.18 -12.34
N ALA A 41 -2.78 2.93 -11.49
CA ALA A 41 -3.84 2.41 -10.63
C ALA A 41 -5.09 3.27 -10.74
N GLU A 42 -6.26 2.63 -10.71
CA GLU A 42 -7.54 3.29 -10.45
C GLU A 42 -8.08 2.75 -9.14
N ALA A 43 -8.60 3.62 -8.29
CA ALA A 43 -9.04 3.22 -6.95
C ALA A 43 -10.16 4.12 -6.42
N GLU A 44 -10.98 3.52 -5.58
CA GLU A 44 -11.88 4.22 -4.67
C GLU A 44 -11.18 4.40 -3.33
N ILE A 45 -11.05 5.64 -2.89
CA ILE A 45 -10.41 6.00 -1.63
C ILE A 45 -11.49 6.55 -0.70
N VAL A 46 -11.55 5.99 0.50
CA VAL A 46 -12.40 6.51 1.58
C VAL A 46 -11.49 7.08 2.67
N SER A 47 -11.64 8.37 2.93
CA SER A 47 -10.94 9.08 4.00
C SER A 47 -11.85 9.17 5.23
N HIS A 48 -11.26 8.88 6.41
CA HIS A 48 -11.96 8.86 7.70
C HIS A 48 -11.45 9.97 8.64
N PRO A 49 -11.61 11.26 8.28
CA PRO A 49 -11.28 12.35 9.20
C PRO A 49 -12.28 12.34 10.38
N GLU A 50 -11.89 12.97 11.49
CA GLU A 50 -12.79 13.02 12.65
C GLU A 50 -14.13 13.70 12.28
N GLY A 51 -15.20 12.91 12.33
CA GLY A 51 -16.59 13.37 12.18
C GLY A 51 -17.22 13.23 10.79
N GLU A 52 -16.47 13.02 9.75
CA GLU A 52 -17.00 12.86 8.38
C GLU A 52 -16.23 11.80 7.59
N THR A 53 -16.93 11.10 6.71
CA THR A 53 -16.32 10.19 5.73
C THR A 53 -16.40 10.83 4.35
N ARG A 54 -15.28 10.83 3.61
CA ARG A 54 -15.20 11.38 2.26
C ARG A 54 -14.67 10.33 1.31
N SER A 55 -15.36 10.16 0.17
CA SER A 55 -14.99 9.19 -0.86
C SER A 55 -14.51 9.89 -2.11
N PHE A 56 -13.49 9.31 -2.75
CA PHE A 56 -12.88 9.79 -3.99
C PHE A 56 -12.66 8.61 -4.93
N THR A 57 -12.95 8.79 -6.21
CA THR A 57 -12.43 7.91 -7.25
C THR A 57 -11.24 8.60 -7.88
N VAL A 58 -10.12 7.91 -7.96
CA VAL A 58 -8.86 8.48 -8.45
C VAL A 58 -8.20 7.59 -9.49
N ARG A 59 -7.40 8.22 -10.34
CA ARG A 59 -6.40 7.55 -11.16
C ARG A 59 -5.03 8.04 -10.76
N CYS A 60 -4.13 7.11 -10.47
CA CYS A 60 -2.74 7.40 -10.09
C CYS A 60 -1.78 6.81 -11.12
N THR A 61 -0.81 7.60 -11.55
CA THR A 61 0.30 7.16 -12.39
C THR A 61 1.60 7.40 -11.63
N CYS A 62 2.35 6.33 -11.38
CA CYS A 62 3.65 6.36 -10.70
C CYS A 62 4.75 6.09 -11.71
N ASP A 63 5.81 6.90 -11.69
CA ASP A 63 7.05 6.71 -12.44
C ASP A 63 8.22 6.77 -11.47
N ARG A 64 8.72 5.60 -11.07
CA ARG A 64 9.81 5.49 -10.09
C ARG A 64 11.15 5.91 -10.68
N THR A 65 11.30 5.87 -11.99
CA THR A 65 12.55 6.31 -12.64
C THR A 65 12.75 7.82 -12.53
N LYS A 66 11.63 8.56 -12.38
CA LYS A 66 11.61 10.02 -12.21
C LYS A 66 11.27 10.44 -10.79
N ASP A 67 11.07 9.47 -9.87
CA ASP A 67 10.59 9.72 -8.51
C ASP A 67 9.33 10.61 -8.50
N THR A 68 8.37 10.28 -9.37
CA THR A 68 7.17 11.09 -9.57
C THR A 68 5.92 10.24 -9.55
N ALA A 69 4.89 10.72 -8.87
CA ALA A 69 3.55 10.15 -8.92
C ALA A 69 2.51 11.26 -9.09
N THR A 70 1.54 11.04 -9.98
CA THR A 70 0.43 11.96 -10.20
C THR A 70 -0.88 11.25 -9.94
N THR A 71 -1.66 11.77 -9.00
CA THR A 71 -3.01 11.31 -8.67
C THR A 71 -4.01 12.34 -9.17
N THR A 72 -4.96 11.91 -10.00
CA THR A 72 -6.05 12.74 -10.53
C THR A 72 -7.37 12.26 -9.98
N VAL A 73 -8.16 13.18 -9.42
CA VAL A 73 -9.52 12.91 -8.93
C VAL A 73 -10.46 12.79 -10.13
N MET A 74 -11.21 11.68 -10.17
CA MET A 74 -12.23 11.40 -11.20
C MET A 74 -13.64 11.63 -10.66
N ALA A 75 -13.84 11.43 -9.36
CA ALA A 75 -15.08 11.69 -8.63
C ALA A 75 -14.77 12.11 -7.20
N PRO A 76 -15.61 12.94 -6.54
CA PRO A 76 -16.87 13.50 -7.02
C PRO A 76 -16.68 14.57 -8.12
N GLU A 77 -17.75 14.91 -8.84
CA GLU A 77 -17.72 15.81 -10.00
C GLU A 77 -17.16 17.20 -9.66
N GLU A 78 -17.43 17.70 -8.46
CA GLU A 78 -16.96 19.01 -7.99
C GLU A 78 -15.42 19.09 -7.83
N LEU A 79 -14.76 17.95 -7.74
CA LEU A 79 -13.31 17.82 -7.60
C LEU A 79 -12.66 17.14 -8.82
N ALA A 80 -13.46 16.74 -9.80
CA ALA A 80 -12.96 16.05 -10.99
C ALA A 80 -11.95 16.93 -11.74
N GLY A 81 -10.81 16.33 -12.10
CA GLY A 81 -9.68 17.04 -12.73
C GLY A 81 -8.67 17.66 -11.73
N LEU A 82 -9.00 17.71 -10.42
CA LEU A 82 -7.98 18.07 -9.44
C LEU A 82 -6.87 17.03 -9.47
N SER A 83 -5.64 17.45 -9.62
CA SER A 83 -4.47 16.58 -9.64
C SER A 83 -3.48 16.94 -8.55
N ALA A 84 -2.87 15.91 -7.98
CA ALA A 84 -1.80 16.02 -7.01
C ALA A 84 -0.57 15.32 -7.58
N THR A 85 0.55 16.02 -7.67
CA THR A 85 1.83 15.45 -8.12
C THR A 85 2.83 15.47 -6.98
N VAL A 86 3.33 14.30 -6.65
CA VAL A 86 4.46 14.10 -5.72
C VAL A 86 5.73 13.93 -6.55
N THR A 87 6.78 14.67 -6.22
CA THR A 87 8.12 14.51 -6.78
C THR A 87 9.13 14.63 -5.64
N GLY A 88 9.76 13.52 -5.28
CA GLY A 88 10.53 13.43 -4.06
C GLY A 88 9.66 13.81 -2.84
N GLU A 89 10.12 14.74 -2.04
CA GLU A 89 9.39 15.23 -0.86
C GLU A 89 8.35 16.33 -1.15
N LYS A 90 8.17 16.73 -2.41
CA LYS A 90 7.29 17.87 -2.77
C LYS A 90 5.93 17.37 -3.22
N LEU A 91 4.87 17.96 -2.68
CA LEU A 91 3.50 17.79 -3.13
C LEU A 91 3.02 19.09 -3.80
N LEU A 92 2.61 18.96 -5.05
CA LEU A 92 1.98 20.03 -5.83
C LEU A 92 0.52 19.65 -6.09
N ILE A 93 -0.39 20.60 -5.91
CA ILE A 93 -1.81 20.45 -6.29
C ILE A 93 -2.12 21.41 -7.42
N GLN A 94 -2.84 20.93 -8.41
CA GLN A 94 -3.30 21.69 -9.56
C GLN A 94 -4.79 21.44 -9.83
N TYR A 95 -5.54 22.52 -10.03
CA TYR A 95 -6.93 22.49 -10.45
C TYR A 95 -7.21 23.71 -11.33
N ASP A 96 -7.50 23.46 -12.59
CA ASP A 96 -7.86 24.49 -13.60
C ASP A 96 -6.98 25.77 -13.60
N GLY A 97 -5.68 25.60 -13.32
CA GLY A 97 -4.75 26.72 -13.18
C GLY A 97 -3.31 26.26 -12.92
N PRO A 98 -2.44 27.17 -12.44
CA PRO A 98 -1.07 26.83 -12.08
C PRO A 98 -1.02 25.87 -10.88
N ALA A 99 0.00 25.02 -10.84
CA ALA A 99 0.24 24.14 -9.70
C ALA A 99 0.68 24.94 -8.47
N LEU A 100 0.14 24.59 -7.31
CA LEU A 100 0.44 25.19 -6.04
C LEU A 100 1.14 24.20 -5.11
N ALA A 101 2.15 24.65 -4.38
CA ALA A 101 2.76 23.82 -3.35
C ALA A 101 1.76 23.55 -2.20
N ALA A 102 1.55 22.28 -1.89
CA ALA A 102 0.51 21.84 -0.94
C ALA A 102 1.07 21.10 0.28
N GLY A 103 2.41 21.06 0.44
CA GLY A 103 3.05 20.41 1.57
C GLY A 103 4.10 19.38 1.19
N VAL A 104 4.26 18.37 2.06
CA VAL A 104 5.24 17.31 1.92
C VAL A 104 4.59 16.07 1.31
N GLY A 105 5.26 15.46 0.32
CA GLY A 105 4.76 14.32 -0.44
C GLY A 105 4.55 13.04 0.37
N ASP A 106 5.22 12.92 1.51
CA ASP A 106 5.19 11.73 2.35
C ASP A 106 4.13 11.77 3.46
N THR A 107 3.32 12.81 3.54
CA THR A 107 2.18 12.87 4.47
C THR A 107 1.02 12.02 3.93
N VAL A 108 0.47 11.13 4.75
CA VAL A 108 -0.64 10.26 4.35
C VAL A 108 -1.91 11.08 4.10
N SER A 109 -2.36 11.08 2.86
CA SER A 109 -3.56 11.78 2.41
C SER A 109 -4.20 11.06 1.21
N PRO A 110 -5.47 11.33 0.85
CA PRO A 110 -6.07 10.77 -0.36
C PRO A 110 -5.27 11.08 -1.64
N ALA A 111 -4.53 12.18 -1.65
CA ALA A 111 -3.78 12.63 -2.80
C ALA A 111 -2.50 11.80 -3.08
N ASN A 112 -1.93 11.17 -2.06
CA ASN A 112 -0.65 10.45 -2.17
C ASN A 112 -0.67 9.04 -1.58
N CYS A 113 -1.82 8.53 -1.13
CA CYS A 113 -1.89 7.22 -0.47
C CYS A 113 -1.45 6.06 -1.38
N ILE A 114 -1.71 6.13 -2.69
CA ILE A 114 -1.31 5.06 -3.62
C ILE A 114 0.23 4.98 -3.75
N PRO A 115 0.98 6.05 -4.10
CA PRO A 115 2.44 5.97 -4.11
C PRO A 115 3.02 5.63 -2.72
N TYR A 116 2.40 6.09 -1.64
CA TYR A 116 2.79 5.71 -0.27
C TYR A 116 2.65 4.20 -0.03
N LEU A 117 1.52 3.59 -0.43
CA LEU A 117 1.29 2.15 -0.34
C LEU A 117 2.28 1.34 -1.18
N LEU A 118 2.58 1.78 -2.41
CA LEU A 118 3.56 1.11 -3.26
C LEU A 118 4.98 1.14 -2.66
N ARG A 119 5.34 2.26 -2.01
CA ARG A 119 6.59 2.36 -1.27
C ARG A 119 6.56 1.47 -0.02
N ALA A 120 5.46 1.44 0.73
CA ALA A 120 5.30 0.56 1.88
C ALA A 120 5.47 -0.91 1.51
N LEU A 121 4.88 -1.35 0.39
CA LEU A 121 5.04 -2.70 -0.15
C LEU A 121 6.50 -3.03 -0.53
N ALA A 122 7.27 -2.04 -0.99
CA ALA A 122 8.67 -2.24 -1.35
C ALA A 122 9.63 -2.23 -0.14
N GLU A 123 9.40 -1.38 0.84
CA GLU A 123 10.40 -1.00 1.85
C GLU A 123 9.89 -1.07 3.30
N GLY A 124 8.57 -1.24 3.50
CA GLY A 124 7.96 -1.25 4.83
C GLY A 124 8.45 -2.42 5.69
N TYR A 125 8.52 -2.21 7.00
CA TYR A 125 8.84 -3.29 7.92
C TYR A 125 7.63 -4.22 8.09
N VAL A 126 7.80 -5.50 7.77
CA VAL A 126 6.73 -6.50 7.82
C VAL A 126 6.38 -6.81 9.27
N LEU A 127 5.16 -6.50 9.70
CA LEU A 127 4.61 -6.82 11.01
C LEU A 127 3.93 -8.19 11.00
N GLU A 128 3.13 -8.45 9.95
CA GLU A 128 2.30 -9.64 9.85
C GLU A 128 2.11 -10.02 8.39
N VAL A 129 2.05 -11.32 8.13
CA VAL A 129 1.70 -11.92 6.83
C VAL A 129 0.70 -13.03 7.08
N GLY A 130 -0.30 -13.16 6.22
CA GLY A 130 -1.29 -14.24 6.33
C GLY A 130 -2.16 -14.35 5.09
N GLU A 131 -2.77 -15.52 4.91
CA GLU A 131 -3.78 -15.74 3.89
C GLU A 131 -5.15 -15.30 4.45
N GLU A 132 -5.90 -14.53 3.69
CA GLU A 132 -7.24 -14.07 4.05
C GLU A 132 -8.14 -14.03 2.81
N THR A 133 -9.44 -14.24 2.99
CA THR A 133 -10.40 -14.11 1.90
C THR A 133 -11.15 -12.78 2.03
N LEU A 134 -11.02 -11.93 1.02
CA LEU A 134 -11.72 -10.66 0.93
C LEU A 134 -12.80 -10.75 -0.15
N GLU A 135 -14.09 -10.67 0.24
CA GLU A 135 -15.23 -10.73 -0.71
C GLU A 135 -15.14 -11.94 -1.67
N ASP A 136 -14.86 -13.14 -1.13
CA ASP A 136 -14.65 -14.40 -1.85
C ASP A 136 -13.36 -14.46 -2.71
N ILE A 137 -12.49 -13.47 -2.65
CA ILE A 137 -11.20 -13.46 -3.33
C ILE A 137 -10.11 -13.90 -2.34
N PRO A 138 -9.38 -15.00 -2.59
CA PRO A 138 -8.23 -15.37 -1.77
C PRO A 138 -7.11 -14.36 -1.94
N CYS A 139 -6.62 -13.82 -0.82
CA CYS A 139 -5.62 -12.77 -0.78
C CYS A 139 -4.47 -13.14 0.16
N LEU A 140 -3.28 -12.67 -0.19
CA LEU A 140 -2.19 -12.53 0.75
C LEU A 140 -2.34 -11.18 1.45
N ARG A 141 -2.49 -11.19 2.78
CA ARG A 141 -2.57 -9.98 3.60
C ARG A 141 -1.21 -9.69 4.20
N LEU A 142 -0.72 -8.48 4.00
CA LEU A 142 0.49 -7.96 4.64
C LEU A 142 0.15 -6.75 5.50
N ALA A 143 0.64 -6.73 6.75
CA ALA A 143 0.67 -5.53 7.57
C ALA A 143 2.11 -5.03 7.64
N LEU A 144 2.31 -3.76 7.29
CA LEU A 144 3.61 -3.12 7.12
C LEU A 144 3.68 -1.88 8.02
N ASP A 145 4.75 -1.78 8.82
CA ASP A 145 5.05 -0.56 9.59
C ASP A 145 5.89 0.39 8.73
N THR A 146 5.46 1.63 8.66
CA THR A 146 6.12 2.71 7.93
C THR A 146 6.15 3.97 8.78
N THR A 147 6.92 4.96 8.35
CA THR A 147 6.97 6.28 8.98
C THR A 147 6.62 7.33 7.92
N ASP A 148 5.73 8.25 8.25
CA ASP A 148 5.42 9.37 7.37
C ASP A 148 6.43 10.53 7.51
N ALA A 149 6.21 11.61 6.76
CA ALA A 149 7.08 12.78 6.75
C ALA A 149 7.15 13.51 8.10
N ASP A 150 6.13 13.37 8.93
CA ASP A 150 6.08 13.98 10.26
C ASP A 150 6.77 13.12 11.33
N GLY A 151 7.30 11.95 10.92
CA GLY A 151 7.92 10.97 11.82
C GLY A 151 6.91 10.09 12.56
N GLU A 152 5.64 10.15 12.18
CA GLU A 152 4.56 9.38 12.78
C GLU A 152 4.48 7.97 12.17
N LYS A 153 4.24 6.98 13.02
CA LYS A 153 4.07 5.60 12.58
C LYS A 153 2.73 5.40 11.89
N VAL A 154 2.78 4.78 10.71
CA VAL A 154 1.61 4.40 9.92
C VAL A 154 1.69 2.90 9.64
N VAL A 155 0.62 2.20 9.97
CA VAL A 155 0.47 0.80 9.59
C VAL A 155 -0.32 0.74 8.28
N CYS A 156 0.32 0.17 7.26
CA CYS A 156 -0.31 -0.13 5.97
C CYS A 156 -0.66 -1.61 5.94
N THR A 157 -1.95 -1.94 5.90
CA THR A 157 -2.42 -3.31 5.67
C THR A 157 -2.86 -3.42 4.22
N VAL A 158 -2.29 -4.36 3.46
CA VAL A 158 -2.58 -4.54 2.04
C VAL A 158 -3.00 -5.97 1.77
N TRP A 159 -4.07 -6.15 1.01
CA TRP A 159 -4.55 -7.42 0.50
C TRP A 159 -4.18 -7.53 -0.99
N LEU A 160 -3.42 -8.56 -1.31
CA LEU A 160 -2.94 -8.85 -2.66
C LEU A 160 -3.64 -10.09 -3.21
N ALA A 161 -4.29 -9.97 -4.35
CA ALA A 161 -4.78 -11.11 -5.12
C ALA A 161 -3.88 -11.26 -6.36
N GLU A 162 -3.38 -12.48 -6.64
CA GLU A 162 -2.46 -12.71 -7.75
C GLU A 162 -1.28 -11.72 -7.79
N GLU A 163 -0.81 -11.34 -6.58
CA GLU A 163 0.30 -10.39 -6.35
C GLU A 163 -0.03 -8.90 -6.66
N GLU A 164 -1.27 -8.57 -7.05
CA GLU A 164 -1.75 -7.21 -7.28
C GLU A 164 -2.59 -6.70 -6.10
N PRO A 165 -2.51 -5.40 -5.74
CA PRO A 165 -3.28 -4.87 -4.63
C PRO A 165 -4.75 -4.77 -5.03
N VAL A 166 -5.62 -5.33 -4.20
CA VAL A 166 -7.08 -5.23 -4.37
C VAL A 166 -7.72 -4.33 -3.32
N TYR A 167 -7.13 -4.31 -2.13
CA TYR A 167 -7.59 -3.46 -1.04
C TYR A 167 -6.42 -3.08 -0.13
N ALA A 168 -6.52 -1.92 0.51
CA ALA A 168 -5.56 -1.49 1.51
C ALA A 168 -6.21 -0.58 2.57
N GLU A 169 -5.61 -0.60 3.76
CA GLU A 169 -5.93 0.27 4.87
C GLU A 169 -4.67 0.96 5.38
N LEU A 170 -4.77 2.25 5.66
CA LEU A 170 -3.74 3.02 6.33
C LEU A 170 -4.27 3.47 7.67
N SER A 171 -3.59 3.11 8.74
CA SER A 171 -3.99 3.42 10.10
C SER A 171 -2.85 4.04 10.90
N ARG A 172 -3.20 4.88 11.88
CA ARG A 172 -2.28 5.50 12.83
C ARG A 172 -2.83 5.30 14.23
N GLU A 173 -2.00 4.77 15.14
CA GLU A 173 -2.40 4.48 16.53
C GLU A 173 -3.69 3.65 16.63
N GLY A 174 -3.89 2.72 15.70
CA GLY A 174 -5.09 1.88 15.62
C GLY A 174 -6.34 2.57 15.08
N LYS A 175 -6.27 3.85 14.65
CA LYS A 175 -7.36 4.56 13.98
C LYS A 175 -7.19 4.46 12.47
N LEU A 176 -8.24 4.02 11.75
CA LEU A 176 -8.28 4.02 10.30
C LEU A 176 -8.29 5.45 9.77
N LEU A 177 -7.31 5.79 8.93
CA LEU A 177 -7.20 7.08 8.25
C LEU A 177 -7.80 7.02 6.86
N LEU A 178 -7.41 6.00 6.10
CA LEU A 178 -7.81 5.79 4.71
C LEU A 178 -8.05 4.32 4.45
N SER A 179 -9.03 4.02 3.62
CA SER A 179 -9.15 2.74 2.92
C SER A 179 -9.11 2.97 1.42
N VAL A 180 -8.49 2.03 0.70
CA VAL A 180 -8.25 2.10 -0.74
C VAL A 180 -8.71 0.80 -1.36
N ARG A 181 -9.70 0.84 -2.25
CA ARG A 181 -10.15 -0.28 -3.06
C ARG A 181 -9.64 -0.07 -4.48
N PHE A 182 -8.75 -0.92 -4.93
CA PHE A 182 -8.24 -0.86 -6.29
C PHE A 182 -9.27 -1.44 -7.25
N THR A 183 -9.62 -0.69 -8.29
CA THR A 183 -10.51 -1.12 -9.37
C THR A 183 -9.74 -1.52 -10.62
N ALA A 184 -8.52 -1.00 -10.77
CA ALA A 184 -7.55 -1.44 -11.76
C ALA A 184 -6.13 -1.20 -11.25
N PHE A 185 -5.23 -2.13 -11.58
CA PHE A 185 -3.81 -2.01 -11.31
C PHE A 185 -2.99 -2.56 -12.47
N GLN A 186 -2.04 -1.79 -12.97
CA GLN A 186 -1.15 -2.19 -14.05
C GLN A 186 0.28 -1.80 -13.68
N GLN A 187 1.18 -2.77 -13.74
CA GLN A 187 2.61 -2.53 -13.56
C GLN A 187 3.21 -2.06 -14.87
N THR A 188 4.13 -1.08 -14.79
CA THR A 188 4.95 -0.70 -15.92
C THR A 188 6.30 -1.40 -15.73
N GLU A 189 6.58 -2.36 -16.59
CA GLU A 189 7.89 -3.00 -16.65
C GLU A 189 8.86 -2.10 -17.40
N SER A 190 10.15 -2.16 -17.06
CA SER A 190 11.18 -1.56 -17.91
C SER A 190 11.17 -2.33 -19.22
N ASP A 191 10.89 -1.68 -20.34
CA ASP A 191 11.27 -2.23 -21.64
C ASP A 191 12.74 -2.54 -21.57
N GLY A 192 13.06 -3.83 -21.45
CA GLY A 192 14.42 -4.32 -21.55
C GLY A 192 14.89 -4.02 -22.98
N GLY A 193 15.46 -2.84 -23.16
CA GLY A 193 16.10 -2.48 -24.42
C GLY A 193 17.17 -3.51 -24.75
N GLU A 194 16.95 -4.26 -25.83
CA GLU A 194 17.98 -5.01 -26.55
C GLU A 194 19.08 -4.09 -27.07
#